data_f14dbacf89ae4c7e9c68e45b2b4db0f8
#
_entry.id   f14dbacf89ae4c7e9c68e45b2b4db0f8
#
_cell.length_a   1.000
_cell.length_b   1.000
_cell.length_c   1.000
_cell.angle_alpha   90.00
_cell.angle_beta   90.00
_cell.angle_gamma   90.00
#
_symmetry.space_group_name_H-M   'P 1'
#
loop_
_entity.id
_entity.type
_entity.pdbx_description
1 polymer ?
#
loop_
_entity_poly.entity_id
_entity_poly.type
_entity_poly.pdbx_seq_one_letter_code
_entity_poly.pdbx_strand_id
1 'polypeptide(L)'
;MSLEDPNVVNPKKTKRVAIVIANPAVSTTTQWPVGFWWSELTHPYFVLTEKGYAIEIFSPKGGKCEADGMSDPRDASGYSQRDLISMGFIATPALAALVDKTRNVSEIKIADFDAIIVAGGQAPMFTFESAQDLHKKFVEFYEAGKVAVALCHGVAILRYAKLSNGQLLAKGKTVTGFANLEEDFADNAVWEMKLLPRHKRVMPWRIEDEMKRIGANYVQSGLWRGFAIRDGNLITGQQNFSGSETADLLVETLGR
;
A
#
# COMPACT_ATOMS: atom_id res chain seq x y z
N MET A 1 19.72 -17.37 22.93
CA MET A 1 18.56 -18.25 23.13
C MET A 1 17.39 -17.54 22.48
N SER A 2 16.95 -17.97 21.28
CA SER A 2 15.70 -17.45 20.74
C SER A 2 14.60 -18.04 21.61
N LEU A 3 13.82 -17.18 22.26
CA LEU A 3 12.60 -17.60 22.92
C LEU A 3 11.66 -18.02 21.79
N GLU A 4 11.42 -19.30 21.60
CA GLU A 4 10.38 -19.78 20.71
C GLU A 4 9.05 -19.19 21.21
N ASP A 5 8.38 -18.44 20.36
CA ASP A 5 7.07 -17.89 20.70
C ASP A 5 6.05 -19.05 20.74
N PRO A 6 5.47 -19.36 21.92
CA PRO A 6 4.54 -20.48 22.06
C PRO A 6 3.25 -20.31 21.25
N ASN A 7 3.02 -19.11 20.68
CA ASN A 7 1.85 -18.83 19.86
C ASN A 7 2.11 -19.07 18.35
N VAL A 8 3.27 -19.58 17.95
CA VAL A 8 3.53 -19.92 16.55
C VAL A 8 2.64 -21.08 16.12
N VAL A 9 1.68 -20.81 15.25
CA VAL A 9 0.71 -21.81 14.77
C VAL A 9 1.38 -22.90 13.94
N ASN A 10 2.44 -22.56 13.20
CA ASN A 10 3.23 -23.53 12.43
C ASN A 10 4.71 -23.13 12.40
N PRO A 11 5.49 -23.52 13.42
CA PRO A 11 6.90 -23.15 13.54
C PRO A 11 7.79 -23.69 12.40
N LYS A 12 7.29 -24.62 11.60
CA LYS A 12 8.04 -25.25 10.51
C LYS A 12 7.84 -24.54 9.15
N LYS A 13 6.87 -23.65 9.03
CA LYS A 13 6.56 -22.98 7.76
C LYS A 13 6.54 -21.46 7.93
N THR A 14 7.62 -20.83 7.49
CA THR A 14 7.69 -19.35 7.40
C THR A 14 6.57 -18.80 6.53
N LYS A 15 5.78 -17.86 7.06
CA LYS A 15 4.80 -17.11 6.28
C LYS A 15 5.50 -16.22 5.28
N ARG A 16 4.95 -16.10 4.08
CA ARG A 16 5.54 -15.32 2.99
C ARG A 16 4.55 -14.28 2.48
N VAL A 17 5.02 -13.05 2.34
CA VAL A 17 4.20 -11.92 1.90
C VAL A 17 4.86 -11.24 0.69
N ALA A 18 4.06 -11.04 -0.35
CA ALA A 18 4.44 -10.22 -1.50
C ALA A 18 4.01 -8.77 -1.22
N ILE A 19 4.96 -7.84 -1.13
CA ILE A 19 4.66 -6.40 -1.08
C ILE A 19 4.82 -5.83 -2.48
N VAL A 20 3.79 -5.17 -2.98
CA VAL A 20 3.79 -4.52 -4.30
C VAL A 20 3.84 -3.02 -4.10
N ILE A 21 4.86 -2.38 -4.66
CA ILE A 21 5.01 -0.92 -4.75
C ILE A 21 4.83 -0.45 -6.18
N ALA A 22 4.34 0.77 -6.37
CA ALA A 22 4.11 1.32 -7.71
C ALA A 22 5.44 1.65 -8.42
N ASN A 23 5.49 1.45 -9.73
CA ASN A 23 6.55 2.02 -10.55
C ASN A 23 6.41 3.55 -10.62
N PRO A 24 7.54 4.28 -10.80
CA PRO A 24 7.50 5.73 -10.91
C PRO A 24 6.72 6.20 -12.14
N ALA A 25 6.09 7.36 -12.02
CA ALA A 25 5.34 8.00 -13.09
C ALA A 25 5.48 9.53 -13.01
N VAL A 26 4.84 10.22 -13.95
CA VAL A 26 4.62 11.66 -13.88
C VAL A 26 3.12 11.88 -13.73
N SER A 27 2.74 12.65 -12.71
CA SER A 27 1.35 13.02 -12.47
C SER A 27 0.77 13.78 -13.66
N THR A 28 -0.37 13.35 -14.17
CA THR A 28 -1.08 14.07 -15.25
C THR A 28 -1.76 15.35 -14.79
N THR A 29 -1.95 15.51 -13.48
CA THR A 29 -2.57 16.70 -12.87
C THR A 29 -1.56 17.77 -12.50
N THR A 30 -0.45 17.39 -11.86
CA THR A 30 0.56 18.31 -11.34
C THR A 30 1.81 18.42 -12.20
N GLN A 31 2.07 17.44 -13.05
CA GLN A 31 3.33 17.24 -13.80
C GLN A 31 4.55 16.94 -12.91
N TRP A 32 4.33 16.60 -11.65
CA TRP A 32 5.39 16.21 -10.75
C TRP A 32 5.74 14.73 -10.90
N PRO A 33 7.00 14.34 -10.63
CA PRO A 33 7.34 12.94 -10.47
C PRO A 33 6.61 12.37 -9.27
N VAL A 34 6.07 11.16 -9.41
CA VAL A 34 5.31 10.46 -8.38
C VAL A 34 5.77 9.01 -8.29
N GLY A 35 5.71 8.44 -7.09
CA GLY A 35 6.18 7.11 -6.79
C GLY A 35 5.34 6.40 -5.75
N PHE A 36 5.98 5.44 -5.06
CA PHE A 36 5.42 4.82 -3.86
C PHE A 36 5.73 5.67 -2.61
N TRP A 37 5.10 5.37 -1.48
CA TRP A 37 5.37 6.04 -0.20
C TRP A 37 6.24 5.16 0.70
N TRP A 38 7.37 5.68 1.18
CA TRP A 38 8.34 4.89 1.95
C TRP A 38 7.73 4.18 3.17
N SER A 39 7.00 4.89 4.05
CA SER A 39 6.47 4.26 5.27
C SER A 39 5.46 3.15 4.97
N GLU A 40 4.81 3.17 3.83
CA GLU A 40 3.84 2.16 3.42
C GLU A 40 4.49 0.86 2.92
N LEU A 41 5.77 0.92 2.57
CA LEU A 41 6.62 -0.24 2.36
C LEU A 41 7.32 -0.65 3.66
N THR A 42 8.00 0.29 4.31
CA THR A 42 8.98 0.00 5.35
C THR A 42 8.35 -0.39 6.68
N HIS A 43 7.22 0.22 7.06
CA HIS A 43 6.54 -0.13 8.32
C HIS A 43 5.93 -1.54 8.27
N PRO A 44 5.16 -1.94 7.23
CA PRO A 44 4.74 -3.34 7.11
C PRO A 44 5.91 -4.30 6.99
N TYR A 45 6.96 -3.93 6.23
CA TYR A 45 8.16 -4.75 6.11
C TYR A 45 8.80 -5.02 7.48
N PHE A 46 8.99 -3.96 8.29
CA PHE A 46 9.57 -4.06 9.62
C PHE A 46 8.71 -4.94 10.54
N VAL A 47 7.42 -4.64 10.68
CA VAL A 47 6.51 -5.41 11.55
C VAL A 47 6.50 -6.89 11.17
N LEU A 48 6.39 -7.20 9.89
CA LEU A 48 6.30 -8.59 9.43
C LEU A 48 7.62 -9.36 9.59
N THR A 49 8.76 -8.71 9.33
CA THR A 49 10.07 -9.36 9.53
C THR A 49 10.37 -9.61 10.99
N GLU A 50 9.97 -8.70 11.91
CA GLU A 50 10.05 -8.91 13.36
C GLU A 50 9.18 -10.10 13.82
N LYS A 51 8.14 -10.45 13.07
CA LYS A 51 7.31 -11.64 13.32
C LYS A 51 7.81 -12.89 12.58
N GLY A 52 8.97 -12.81 11.95
CA GLY A 52 9.59 -13.94 11.25
C GLY A 52 9.02 -14.23 9.85
N TYR A 53 8.28 -13.31 9.26
CA TYR A 53 7.75 -13.47 7.91
C TYR A 53 8.84 -13.20 6.86
N ALA A 54 8.82 -13.94 5.77
CA ALA A 54 9.65 -13.67 4.60
C ALA A 54 8.93 -12.72 3.64
N ILE A 55 9.61 -11.66 3.25
CA ILE A 55 9.04 -10.60 2.39
C ILE A 55 9.77 -10.59 1.06
N GLU A 56 9.00 -10.49 -0.03
CA GLU A 56 9.52 -10.18 -1.36
C GLU A 56 8.83 -8.93 -1.92
N ILE A 57 9.60 -8.07 -2.57
CA ILE A 57 9.10 -6.81 -3.12
C ILE A 57 8.93 -6.95 -4.64
N PHE A 58 7.77 -6.53 -5.11
CA PHE A 58 7.35 -6.55 -6.50
C PHE A 58 6.90 -5.17 -6.94
N SER A 59 6.84 -4.96 -8.25
CA SER A 59 6.14 -3.83 -8.85
C SER A 59 5.43 -4.26 -10.13
N PRO A 60 4.43 -3.51 -10.62
CA PRO A 60 3.66 -3.89 -11.81
C PRO A 60 4.52 -4.21 -13.03
N LYS A 61 5.65 -3.51 -13.21
CA LYS A 61 6.55 -3.67 -14.37
C LYS A 61 7.88 -4.32 -14.03
N GLY A 62 8.18 -4.53 -12.72
CA GLY A 62 9.53 -4.86 -12.27
C GLY A 62 10.49 -3.67 -12.37
N GLY A 63 11.76 -3.92 -12.05
CA GLY A 63 12.83 -2.92 -12.16
C GLY A 63 12.89 -1.93 -11.02
N LYS A 64 13.50 -0.77 -11.27
CA LYS A 64 13.68 0.28 -10.27
C LYS A 64 12.36 0.98 -9.97
N CYS A 65 12.08 1.15 -8.67
CA CYS A 65 11.00 2.00 -8.17
C CYS A 65 11.58 3.21 -7.45
N GLU A 66 10.86 4.33 -7.54
CA GLU A 66 11.21 5.58 -6.88
C GLU A 66 10.05 6.00 -5.99
N ALA A 67 10.36 6.59 -4.85
CA ALA A 67 9.36 7.04 -3.91
C ALA A 67 8.90 8.47 -4.22
N ASP A 68 7.73 8.84 -3.72
CA ASP A 68 7.32 10.24 -3.62
C ASP A 68 8.34 11.02 -2.78
N GLY A 69 8.79 12.19 -3.26
CA GLY A 69 9.85 12.96 -2.60
C GLY A 69 9.58 13.21 -1.12
N MET A 70 8.38 13.71 -0.78
CA MET A 70 8.00 14.01 0.61
C MET A 70 7.97 12.78 1.52
N SER A 71 7.91 11.57 0.98
CA SER A 71 7.96 10.33 1.77
C SER A 71 9.38 9.95 2.20
N ASP A 72 10.40 10.52 1.55
CA ASP A 72 11.80 10.28 1.91
C ASP A 72 12.14 11.09 3.18
N PRO A 73 12.59 10.43 4.26
CA PRO A 73 12.96 11.14 5.49
C PRO A 73 14.16 12.07 5.34
N ARG A 74 14.89 12.00 4.22
CA ARG A 74 16.02 12.86 3.88
C ARG A 74 15.63 14.07 3.04
N ASP A 75 14.35 14.13 2.60
CA ASP A 75 13.85 15.21 1.76
C ASP A 75 13.87 16.55 2.49
N ALA A 76 14.20 17.62 1.75
CA ALA A 76 14.33 18.96 2.29
C ALA A 76 13.02 19.54 2.85
N SER A 77 11.85 18.99 2.50
CA SER A 77 10.56 19.41 3.10
C SER A 77 10.48 19.10 4.59
N GLY A 78 11.25 18.10 5.06
CA GLY A 78 11.21 17.63 6.43
C GLY A 78 9.91 16.91 6.81
N TYR A 79 9.00 16.66 5.88
CA TYR A 79 7.71 16.05 6.15
C TYR A 79 7.86 14.68 6.85
N SER A 80 8.70 13.81 6.31
CA SER A 80 8.94 12.46 6.83
C SER A 80 10.21 12.34 7.70
N GLN A 81 10.86 13.44 8.09
CA GLN A 81 12.16 13.43 8.77
C GLN A 81 12.19 12.63 10.09
N ARG A 82 11.04 12.38 10.71
CA ARG A 82 10.92 11.62 11.96
C ARG A 82 10.63 10.14 11.75
N ASP A 83 10.50 9.70 10.50
CA ASP A 83 10.30 8.28 10.17
C ASP A 83 11.62 7.52 10.23
N LEU A 84 11.97 7.09 11.44
CA LEU A 84 13.22 6.36 11.71
C LEU A 84 13.24 4.96 11.09
N ILE A 85 12.07 4.33 10.87
CA ILE A 85 11.97 3.01 10.23
C ILE A 85 12.35 3.14 8.76
N SER A 86 11.77 4.09 8.04
CA SER A 86 12.15 4.37 6.65
C SER A 86 13.61 4.84 6.54
N MET A 87 14.07 5.69 7.46
CA MET A 87 15.49 6.11 7.49
C MET A 87 16.43 4.90 7.65
N GLY A 88 16.14 3.99 8.58
CA GLY A 88 16.94 2.78 8.80
C GLY A 88 16.93 1.85 7.58
N PHE A 89 15.78 1.67 6.93
CA PHE A 89 15.66 0.89 5.71
C PHE A 89 16.53 1.47 4.57
N ILE A 90 16.41 2.77 4.32
CA ILE A 90 17.16 3.47 3.27
C ILE A 90 18.66 3.50 3.56
N ALA A 91 19.04 3.67 4.82
CA ALA A 91 20.45 3.71 5.24
C ALA A 91 21.12 2.31 5.21
N THR A 92 20.37 1.23 5.09
CA THR A 92 20.88 -0.14 5.00
C THR A 92 21.00 -0.54 3.53
N PRO A 93 22.21 -0.64 2.95
CA PRO A 93 22.39 -0.83 1.50
C PRO A 93 21.68 -2.07 0.94
N ALA A 94 21.65 -3.17 1.70
CA ALA A 94 20.95 -4.40 1.28
C ALA A 94 19.43 -4.23 1.19
N LEU A 95 18.83 -3.42 2.09
CA LEU A 95 17.40 -3.12 2.07
C LEU A 95 17.07 -2.09 0.98
N ALA A 96 17.86 -1.02 0.88
CA ALA A 96 17.68 0.00 -0.16
C ALA A 96 17.74 -0.60 -1.57
N ALA A 97 18.61 -1.58 -1.81
CA ALA A 97 18.72 -2.26 -3.09
C ALA A 97 17.46 -3.06 -3.49
N LEU A 98 16.55 -3.38 -2.57
CA LEU A 98 15.32 -4.12 -2.86
C LEU A 98 14.36 -3.33 -3.76
N VAL A 99 14.38 -1.99 -3.69
CA VAL A 99 13.53 -1.14 -4.54
C VAL A 99 14.17 -0.79 -5.88
N ASP A 100 15.48 -1.02 -6.05
CA ASP A 100 16.19 -0.80 -7.30
C ASP A 100 15.99 -1.92 -8.32
N LYS A 101 15.61 -3.13 -7.87
CA LYS A 101 15.48 -4.33 -8.69
C LYS A 101 14.26 -5.15 -8.28
N THR A 102 13.08 -4.51 -8.24
CA THR A 102 11.84 -5.23 -7.93
C THR A 102 11.54 -6.27 -9.01
N ARG A 103 10.93 -7.36 -8.60
CA ARG A 103 10.41 -8.36 -9.53
C ARG A 103 9.09 -7.88 -10.15
N ASN A 104 8.78 -8.37 -11.35
CA ASN A 104 7.49 -8.09 -11.97
C ASN A 104 6.37 -8.84 -11.26
N VAL A 105 5.23 -8.18 -11.03
CA VAL A 105 4.07 -8.77 -10.36
C VAL A 105 3.53 -10.03 -11.07
N SER A 106 3.71 -10.14 -12.40
CA SER A 106 3.34 -11.34 -13.15
C SER A 106 4.10 -12.61 -12.72
N GLU A 107 5.28 -12.45 -12.10
CA GLU A 107 6.10 -13.55 -11.60
C GLU A 107 5.60 -14.12 -10.26
N ILE A 108 4.65 -13.47 -9.61
CA ILE A 108 4.09 -13.95 -8.34
C ILE A 108 3.37 -15.28 -8.59
N LYS A 109 3.85 -16.32 -7.93
CA LYS A 109 3.15 -17.61 -7.86
C LYS A 109 2.33 -17.64 -6.58
N ILE A 110 1.01 -17.66 -6.71
CA ILE A 110 0.09 -17.59 -5.56
C ILE A 110 0.39 -18.66 -4.50
N ALA A 111 0.80 -19.85 -4.95
CA ALA A 111 1.11 -20.96 -4.04
C ALA A 111 2.28 -20.66 -3.08
N ASP A 112 3.19 -19.74 -3.47
CA ASP A 112 4.42 -19.45 -2.72
C ASP A 112 4.20 -18.42 -1.61
N PHE A 113 3.05 -17.71 -1.58
CA PHE A 113 2.78 -16.62 -0.65
C PHE A 113 1.49 -16.84 0.12
N ASP A 114 1.41 -16.30 1.32
CA ASP A 114 0.23 -16.31 2.19
C ASP A 114 -0.60 -15.03 2.06
N ALA A 115 0.03 -13.92 1.66
CA ALA A 115 -0.63 -12.64 1.45
C ALA A 115 0.03 -11.78 0.37
N ILE A 116 -0.73 -10.80 -0.15
CA ILE A 116 -0.26 -9.71 -0.98
C ILE A 116 -0.58 -8.38 -0.28
N ILE A 117 0.37 -7.45 -0.25
CA ILE A 117 0.18 -6.06 0.21
C ILE A 117 0.43 -5.13 -0.98
N VAL A 118 -0.51 -4.24 -1.26
CA VAL A 118 -0.37 -3.17 -2.26
C VAL A 118 -0.21 -1.85 -1.54
N ALA A 119 1.02 -1.33 -1.53
CA ALA A 119 1.36 -0.05 -0.95
C ALA A 119 0.87 1.11 -1.84
N GLY A 120 0.67 2.27 -1.23
CA GLY A 120 0.26 3.46 -1.95
C GLY A 120 1.42 4.38 -2.31
N GLY A 121 1.29 5.65 -2.00
CA GLY A 121 1.98 6.78 -2.61
C GLY A 121 1.12 7.35 -3.72
N GLN A 122 1.61 8.33 -4.47
CA GLN A 122 0.82 8.99 -5.51
C GLN A 122 0.73 8.20 -6.81
N ALA A 123 1.80 7.45 -7.18
CA ALA A 123 1.85 6.75 -8.47
C ALA A 123 0.70 5.76 -8.73
N PRO A 124 0.14 5.03 -7.74
CA PRO A 124 -1.05 4.20 -7.94
C PRO A 124 -2.21 4.90 -8.66
N MET A 125 -2.45 6.16 -8.36
CA MET A 125 -3.55 6.94 -8.93
C MET A 125 -3.41 7.19 -10.44
N PHE A 126 -2.19 7.05 -10.97
CA PHE A 126 -1.84 7.31 -12.37
C PHE A 126 -1.43 6.05 -13.15
N THR A 127 -1.07 4.97 -12.43
CA THR A 127 -0.48 3.78 -13.07
C THR A 127 -1.31 2.51 -12.92
N PHE A 128 -2.15 2.40 -11.89
CA PHE A 128 -2.85 1.15 -11.62
C PHE A 128 -3.95 0.83 -12.64
N GLU A 129 -4.54 1.81 -13.31
CA GLU A 129 -5.50 1.53 -14.39
C GLU A 129 -4.95 0.56 -15.45
N SER A 130 -3.70 0.72 -15.83
CA SER A 130 -3.04 -0.14 -16.82
C SER A 130 -2.37 -1.39 -16.25
N ALA A 131 -2.33 -1.56 -14.92
CA ALA A 131 -1.62 -2.64 -14.24
C ALA A 131 -2.46 -3.93 -14.17
N GLN A 132 -2.86 -4.48 -15.31
CA GLN A 132 -3.79 -5.62 -15.39
C GLN A 132 -3.29 -6.88 -14.67
N ASP A 133 -1.99 -7.17 -14.72
CA ASP A 133 -1.42 -8.31 -13.98
C ASP A 133 -1.54 -8.12 -12.48
N LEU A 134 -1.40 -6.88 -11.97
CA LEU A 134 -1.61 -6.58 -10.56
C LEU A 134 -3.09 -6.79 -10.18
N HIS A 135 -4.04 -6.33 -11.01
CA HIS A 135 -5.47 -6.56 -10.76
C HIS A 135 -5.77 -8.05 -10.62
N LYS A 136 -5.28 -8.84 -11.59
CA LYS A 136 -5.44 -10.28 -11.62
C LYS A 136 -4.83 -10.93 -10.38
N LYS A 137 -3.58 -10.63 -10.04
CA LYS A 137 -2.90 -11.20 -8.87
C LYS A 137 -3.61 -10.86 -7.56
N PHE A 138 -4.04 -9.61 -7.38
CA PHE A 138 -4.77 -9.20 -6.19
C PHE A 138 -6.06 -10.01 -5.99
N VAL A 139 -6.83 -10.19 -7.06
CA VAL A 139 -8.05 -10.98 -7.05
C VAL A 139 -7.75 -12.47 -6.84
N GLU A 140 -6.71 -13.02 -7.49
CA GLU A 140 -6.30 -14.41 -7.30
C GLU A 140 -5.96 -14.73 -5.82
N PHE A 141 -5.26 -13.82 -5.12
CA PHE A 141 -5.02 -13.97 -3.69
C PHE A 141 -6.33 -14.01 -2.91
N TYR A 142 -7.19 -13.03 -3.17
CA TYR A 142 -8.46 -12.93 -2.47
C TYR A 142 -9.36 -14.16 -2.68
N GLU A 143 -9.55 -14.61 -3.93
CA GLU A 143 -10.40 -15.75 -4.26
C GLU A 143 -9.81 -17.08 -3.81
N ALA A 144 -8.49 -17.18 -3.67
CA ALA A 144 -7.81 -18.33 -3.07
C ALA A 144 -7.93 -18.37 -1.53
N GLY A 145 -8.68 -17.44 -0.91
CA GLY A 145 -8.82 -17.36 0.55
C GLY A 145 -7.57 -16.83 1.26
N LYS A 146 -6.57 -16.34 0.51
CA LYS A 146 -5.38 -15.70 1.05
C LYS A 146 -5.66 -14.22 1.34
N VAL A 147 -4.81 -13.59 2.16
CA VAL A 147 -5.06 -12.21 2.57
C VAL A 147 -4.62 -11.24 1.47
N ALA A 148 -5.54 -10.39 1.04
CA ALA A 148 -5.30 -9.28 0.12
C ALA A 148 -5.35 -7.95 0.90
N VAL A 149 -4.27 -7.18 0.82
CA VAL A 149 -4.09 -5.94 1.60
C VAL A 149 -3.81 -4.78 0.66
N ALA A 150 -4.47 -3.65 0.90
CA ALA A 150 -4.16 -2.39 0.20
C ALA A 150 -4.21 -1.22 1.19
N LEU A 151 -3.32 -0.23 1.05
CA LEU A 151 -3.32 0.92 1.95
C LEU A 151 -3.11 2.24 1.19
N CYS A 152 -3.64 3.32 1.78
CA CYS A 152 -3.54 4.67 1.23
C CYS A 152 -4.09 4.73 -0.21
N HIS A 153 -3.36 5.35 -1.13
CA HIS A 153 -3.72 5.32 -2.57
C HIS A 153 -3.50 3.94 -3.22
N GLY A 154 -2.83 2.98 -2.57
CA GLY A 154 -2.81 1.58 -3.01
C GLY A 154 -4.21 0.97 -3.11
N VAL A 155 -5.18 1.49 -2.33
CA VAL A 155 -6.60 1.12 -2.39
C VAL A 155 -7.23 1.40 -3.76
N ALA A 156 -6.58 2.21 -4.63
CA ALA A 156 -6.97 2.38 -6.02
C ALA A 156 -7.10 1.05 -6.77
N ILE A 157 -6.39 -0.02 -6.35
CA ILE A 157 -6.52 -1.35 -6.92
C ILE A 157 -7.97 -1.85 -6.92
N LEU A 158 -8.75 -1.50 -5.88
CA LEU A 158 -10.13 -1.95 -5.71
C LEU A 158 -11.11 -1.39 -6.76
N ARG A 159 -10.76 -0.29 -7.41
CA ARG A 159 -11.51 0.25 -8.55
C ARG A 159 -11.50 -0.72 -9.74
N TYR A 160 -10.46 -1.52 -9.85
CA TYR A 160 -10.19 -2.39 -11.01
C TYR A 160 -10.29 -3.88 -10.68
N ALA A 161 -10.21 -4.26 -9.40
CA ALA A 161 -10.25 -5.64 -8.93
C ALA A 161 -11.64 -6.26 -9.16
N LYS A 162 -11.79 -7.02 -10.24
CA LYS A 162 -13.01 -7.77 -10.58
C LYS A 162 -12.85 -9.24 -10.23
N LEU A 163 -13.78 -9.74 -9.44
CA LEU A 163 -13.89 -11.16 -9.09
C LEU A 163 -14.24 -12.01 -10.34
N SER A 164 -14.07 -13.31 -10.23
CA SER A 164 -14.41 -14.27 -11.29
C SER A 164 -15.87 -14.20 -11.75
N ASN A 165 -16.79 -13.75 -10.85
CA ASN A 165 -18.20 -13.50 -11.18
C ASN A 165 -18.46 -12.15 -11.85
N GLY A 166 -17.42 -11.36 -12.15
CA GLY A 166 -17.51 -10.05 -12.79
C GLY A 166 -17.83 -8.87 -11.88
N GLN A 167 -18.10 -9.09 -10.60
CA GLN A 167 -18.35 -8.00 -9.64
C GLN A 167 -17.03 -7.39 -9.16
N LEU A 168 -17.07 -6.09 -8.81
CA LEU A 168 -15.94 -5.46 -8.14
C LEU A 168 -15.80 -6.03 -6.71
N LEU A 169 -14.57 -6.39 -6.33
CA LEU A 169 -14.25 -6.99 -5.04
C LEU A 169 -14.74 -6.15 -3.86
N ALA A 170 -14.58 -4.83 -3.95
CA ALA A 170 -14.96 -3.91 -2.87
C ALA A 170 -16.49 -3.74 -2.68
N LYS A 171 -17.32 -4.17 -3.65
CA LYS A 171 -18.77 -4.01 -3.53
C LYS A 171 -19.32 -4.74 -2.32
N GLY A 172 -19.97 -3.99 -1.42
CA GLY A 172 -20.54 -4.51 -0.16
C GLY A 172 -19.49 -4.79 0.93
N LYS A 173 -18.21 -4.51 0.68
CA LYS A 173 -17.14 -4.66 1.68
C LYS A 173 -16.98 -3.40 2.51
N THR A 174 -16.57 -3.57 3.77
CA THR A 174 -16.12 -2.46 4.60
C THR A 174 -14.64 -2.19 4.34
N VAL A 175 -14.34 -0.98 3.88
CA VAL A 175 -12.99 -0.60 3.45
C VAL A 175 -12.63 0.79 3.96
N THR A 176 -11.33 1.05 4.03
CA THR A 176 -10.76 2.39 4.19
C THR A 176 -9.72 2.64 3.09
N GLY A 177 -9.20 3.84 3.02
CA GLY A 177 -8.16 4.26 2.10
C GLY A 177 -7.90 5.74 2.30
N PHE A 178 -7.16 6.39 1.40
CA PHE A 178 -6.87 7.80 1.53
C PHE A 178 -8.16 8.61 1.51
N ALA A 179 -8.45 9.31 2.63
CA ALA A 179 -9.75 9.91 2.88
C ALA A 179 -9.89 11.28 2.20
N ASN A 180 -11.13 11.68 1.89
CA ASN A 180 -11.39 13.02 1.32
C ASN A 180 -10.87 14.15 2.21
N LEU A 181 -10.92 13.98 3.53
CA LEU A 181 -10.38 14.96 4.48
C LEU A 181 -8.87 15.17 4.32
N GLU A 182 -8.14 14.11 4.01
CA GLU A 182 -6.69 14.11 3.75
C GLU A 182 -6.37 14.69 2.37
N GLU A 183 -7.20 14.38 1.35
CA GLU A 183 -7.11 15.00 0.03
C GLU A 183 -7.38 16.50 0.09
N ASP A 184 -8.41 16.93 0.86
CA ASP A 184 -8.71 18.35 1.05
C ASP A 184 -7.55 19.08 1.74
N PHE A 185 -6.90 18.43 2.71
CA PHE A 185 -5.71 18.98 3.36
C PHE A 185 -4.56 19.15 2.35
N ALA A 186 -4.27 18.14 1.53
CA ALA A 186 -3.22 18.19 0.52
C ALA A 186 -3.51 19.23 -0.55
N ASP A 187 -4.74 19.26 -1.09
CA ASP A 187 -5.18 20.25 -2.08
C ASP A 187 -5.03 21.69 -1.53
N ASN A 188 -5.50 21.94 -0.29
CA ASN A 188 -5.38 23.23 0.36
C ASN A 188 -3.91 23.65 0.55
N ALA A 189 -3.04 22.73 0.98
CA ALA A 189 -1.63 23.00 1.18
C ALA A 189 -0.95 23.46 -0.13
N VAL A 190 -1.18 22.77 -1.25
CA VAL A 190 -0.57 23.14 -2.54
C VAL A 190 -1.16 24.43 -3.10
N TRP A 191 -2.43 24.75 -2.83
CA TRP A 191 -3.06 26.01 -3.23
C TRP A 191 -2.53 27.19 -2.41
N GLU A 192 -2.36 27.04 -1.09
CA GLU A 192 -1.75 28.08 -0.24
C GLU A 192 -0.30 28.36 -0.63
N MET A 193 0.45 27.32 -0.96
CA MET A 193 1.82 27.46 -1.48
C MET A 193 1.89 27.98 -2.92
N LYS A 194 0.73 28.18 -3.59
CA LYS A 194 0.62 28.63 -4.99
C LYS A 194 1.31 27.69 -6.00
N LEU A 195 1.43 26.40 -5.66
CA LEU A 195 1.99 25.38 -6.52
C LEU A 195 1.00 24.91 -7.59
N LEU A 196 -0.30 24.97 -7.27
CA LEU A 196 -1.40 24.71 -8.20
C LEU A 196 -2.47 25.80 -8.09
N PRO A 197 -3.19 26.10 -9.20
CA PRO A 197 -4.39 26.92 -9.14
C PRO A 197 -5.50 26.25 -8.32
N ARG A 198 -6.29 27.02 -7.56
CA ARG A 198 -7.35 26.48 -6.66
C ARG A 198 -8.43 25.64 -7.35
N HIS A 199 -8.55 25.66 -8.66
CA HIS A 199 -9.46 24.80 -9.42
C HIS A 199 -8.85 23.45 -9.84
N LYS A 200 -7.56 23.22 -9.58
CA LYS A 200 -6.86 21.96 -9.85
C LYS A 200 -6.60 21.21 -8.56
N ARG A 201 -6.91 19.92 -8.56
CA ARG A 201 -6.60 19.00 -7.46
C ARG A 201 -5.31 18.25 -7.73
N VAL A 202 -4.68 17.77 -6.65
CA VAL A 202 -3.47 16.93 -6.74
C VAL A 202 -3.80 15.60 -7.38
N MET A 203 -4.87 14.92 -6.92
CA MET A 203 -5.28 13.64 -7.45
C MET A 203 -6.34 13.75 -8.56
N PRO A 204 -6.31 12.86 -9.57
CA PRO A 204 -7.27 12.87 -10.69
C PRO A 204 -8.68 12.46 -10.26
N TRP A 205 -8.79 11.68 -9.19
CA TRP A 205 -10.02 11.23 -8.55
C TRP A 205 -9.72 10.87 -7.10
N ARG A 206 -10.74 10.60 -6.27
CA ARG A 206 -10.58 10.36 -4.83
C ARG A 206 -10.98 8.93 -4.46
N ILE A 207 -10.16 8.27 -3.63
CA ILE A 207 -10.38 6.90 -3.16
C ILE A 207 -11.72 6.77 -2.46
N GLU A 208 -12.02 7.65 -1.48
CA GLU A 208 -13.27 7.59 -0.71
C GLU A 208 -14.52 7.70 -1.61
N ASP A 209 -14.52 8.66 -2.54
CA ASP A 209 -15.63 8.85 -3.46
C ASP A 209 -15.84 7.62 -4.36
N GLU A 210 -14.75 7.05 -4.87
CA GLU A 210 -14.81 5.89 -5.74
C GLU A 210 -15.27 4.64 -4.99
N MET A 211 -14.78 4.40 -3.78
CA MET A 211 -15.22 3.27 -2.96
C MET A 211 -16.71 3.37 -2.65
N LYS A 212 -17.22 4.54 -2.29
CA LYS A 212 -18.65 4.79 -2.11
C LYS A 212 -19.45 4.57 -3.40
N ARG A 213 -18.92 5.06 -4.55
CA ARG A 213 -19.56 4.90 -5.87
C ARG A 213 -19.75 3.44 -6.27
N ILE A 214 -18.78 2.57 -5.98
CA ILE A 214 -18.85 1.13 -6.29
C ILE A 214 -19.66 0.35 -5.26
N GLY A 215 -20.17 0.98 -4.22
CA GLY A 215 -21.03 0.39 -3.21
C GLY A 215 -20.30 -0.29 -2.06
N ALA A 216 -19.06 0.13 -1.77
CA ALA A 216 -18.38 -0.25 -0.54
C ALA A 216 -18.90 0.56 0.66
N ASN A 217 -18.85 -0.01 1.85
CA ASN A 217 -19.02 0.69 3.11
C ASN A 217 -17.69 1.33 3.50
N TYR A 218 -17.50 2.60 3.11
CA TYR A 218 -16.24 3.30 3.39
C TYR A 218 -16.25 3.88 4.81
N VAL A 219 -15.18 3.63 5.55
CA VAL A 219 -14.98 4.12 6.92
C VAL A 219 -13.60 4.78 7.06
N GLN A 220 -13.47 5.74 7.98
CA GLN A 220 -12.21 6.44 8.25
C GLN A 220 -12.12 6.90 9.70
N SER A 221 -10.90 7.11 10.21
CA SER A 221 -10.64 7.43 11.62
C SER A 221 -10.33 8.92 11.88
N GLY A 222 -10.41 9.76 10.85
CA GLY A 222 -10.05 11.18 10.93
C GLY A 222 -8.67 11.50 10.36
N LEU A 223 -8.37 12.80 10.31
CA LEU A 223 -7.18 13.34 9.65
C LEU A 223 -5.88 12.80 10.27
N TRP A 224 -5.04 12.20 9.45
CA TRP A 224 -3.70 11.70 9.77
C TRP A 224 -3.62 10.73 10.96
N ARG A 225 -4.70 10.00 11.23
CA ARG A 225 -4.71 8.93 12.25
C ARG A 225 -4.46 7.59 11.58
N GLY A 226 -3.49 6.82 12.12
CA GLY A 226 -3.31 5.43 11.74
C GLY A 226 -4.62 4.66 11.92
N PHE A 227 -5.06 3.98 10.86
CA PHE A 227 -6.29 3.20 10.88
C PHE A 227 -6.27 2.14 9.80
N ALA A 228 -6.62 0.92 10.18
CA ALA A 228 -6.81 -0.19 9.26
C ALA A 228 -8.07 -0.97 9.61
N ILE A 229 -8.69 -1.60 8.63
CA ILE A 229 -9.87 -2.44 8.83
C ILE A 229 -9.78 -3.73 8.02
N ARG A 230 -10.37 -4.78 8.56
CA ARG A 230 -10.48 -6.10 7.92
C ARG A 230 -11.93 -6.45 7.66
N ASP A 231 -12.22 -6.90 6.42
CA ASP A 231 -13.49 -7.52 6.03
C ASP A 231 -13.19 -8.87 5.37
N GLY A 232 -13.34 -9.94 6.15
CA GLY A 232 -12.94 -11.28 5.72
C GLY A 232 -11.42 -11.39 5.55
N ASN A 233 -10.98 -11.69 4.33
CA ASN A 233 -9.56 -11.75 3.96
C ASN A 233 -9.10 -10.51 3.16
N LEU A 234 -9.92 -9.46 3.10
CA LEU A 234 -9.51 -8.13 2.63
C LEU A 234 -9.13 -7.26 3.83
N ILE A 235 -7.94 -6.66 3.79
CA ILE A 235 -7.49 -5.66 4.76
C ILE A 235 -7.22 -4.37 4.01
N THR A 236 -7.68 -3.23 4.55
CA THR A 236 -7.35 -1.92 3.99
C THR A 236 -6.83 -0.98 5.08
N GLY A 237 -5.85 -0.14 4.74
CA GLY A 237 -5.27 0.90 5.59
C GLY A 237 -5.54 2.29 5.04
N GLN A 238 -5.77 3.28 5.93
CA GLN A 238 -6.25 4.59 5.52
C GLN A 238 -5.19 5.41 4.78
N GLN A 239 -4.00 5.54 5.33
CA GLN A 239 -2.95 6.42 4.78
C GLN A 239 -1.55 6.02 5.31
N ASN A 240 -0.54 6.85 5.07
CA ASN A 240 0.88 6.57 5.33
C ASN A 240 1.25 6.25 6.80
N PHE A 241 0.44 6.63 7.79
CA PHE A 241 0.63 6.25 9.20
C PHE A 241 -0.06 4.92 9.56
N SER A 242 -0.75 4.28 8.61
CA SER A 242 -1.51 3.04 8.84
C SER A 242 -0.73 1.76 8.54
N GLY A 243 0.56 1.88 8.20
CA GLY A 243 1.37 0.74 7.78
C GLY A 243 1.52 -0.34 8.87
N SER A 244 1.77 0.07 10.11
CA SER A 244 1.91 -0.85 11.24
C SER A 244 0.60 -1.52 11.59
N GLU A 245 -0.50 -0.77 11.72
CA GLU A 245 -1.83 -1.30 12.03
C GLU A 245 -2.30 -2.29 10.94
N THR A 246 -1.99 -1.98 9.68
CA THR A 246 -2.30 -2.86 8.54
C THR A 246 -1.54 -4.18 8.65
N ALA A 247 -0.25 -4.13 9.02
CA ALA A 247 0.58 -5.31 9.20
C ALA A 247 0.16 -6.11 10.44
N ASP A 248 -0.21 -5.46 11.53
CA ASP A 248 -0.70 -6.13 12.75
C ASP A 248 -1.99 -6.91 12.46
N LEU A 249 -2.97 -6.32 11.74
CA LEU A 249 -4.17 -7.04 11.30
C LEU A 249 -3.83 -8.23 10.39
N LEU A 250 -2.80 -8.11 9.55
CA LEU A 250 -2.33 -9.23 8.74
C LEU A 250 -1.77 -10.36 9.61
N VAL A 251 -0.92 -10.01 10.60
CA VAL A 251 -0.36 -10.98 11.56
C VAL A 251 -1.48 -11.67 12.37
N GLU A 252 -2.47 -10.91 12.85
CA GLU A 252 -3.64 -11.47 13.54
C GLU A 252 -4.41 -12.46 12.67
N THR A 253 -4.47 -12.18 11.35
CA THR A 253 -5.21 -13.02 10.40
C THR A 253 -4.46 -14.31 10.03
N LEU A 254 -3.14 -14.24 9.84
CA LEU A 254 -2.32 -15.35 9.39
C LEU A 254 -1.71 -16.18 10.54
N GLY A 255 -1.64 -15.62 11.73
CA GLY A 255 -0.94 -16.16 12.88
C GLY A 255 0.57 -15.90 12.83
N ARG A 256 1.25 -16.19 13.91
CA ARG A 256 2.71 -16.09 14.04
C ARG A 256 3.40 -17.37 13.60
#